data_f6f22f24569d3a2a2d0aaad903832e94
#
_entry.id   f6f22f24569d3a2a2d0aaad903832e94
#
_cell.length_a   1.000
_cell.length_b   1.000
_cell.length_c   1.000
_cell.angle_alpha   90.00
_cell.angle_beta   90.00
_cell.angle_gamma   90.00
#
_symmetry.space_group_name_H-M   'P 1'
#
loop_
_entity.id
_entity.type
_entity.pdbx_description
1 polymer ?
#
loop_
_entity_poly.entity_id
_entity_poly.type
_entity_poly.pdbx_seq_one_letter_code
_entity_poly.pdbx_strand_id
1 'polypeptide(L)'
;SFKRAMAAIDHCQAAGIKVGLRFTINKRNVQDIPGIFDLLEEKNIPRACFYHLVYSGRGSEIAKEDLNHVETRQVLDLIMERTKDLHDRNQPKEILTVDNHADGPYLYLRMLKEDPQRAAEVLELLEMNEGNNSGRGIGCISWDGEVYPDQFWREKSLGNIKDRPFSQIWTDESNEFLMKMKDKKNHVKGRCAQCRWLTICAGNFRARAESVANDPWDSDPACYLTDDEIRKEK
;
A
#
# COMPACT_ATOMS: atom_id res chain seq x y z
N SER A 1 1.68 15.35 20.85
CA SER A 1 0.79 14.96 19.72
C SER A 1 -0.22 13.88 20.09
N PHE A 2 0.16 12.82 20.81
CA PHE A 2 -0.73 11.70 21.17
C PHE A 2 -2.00 12.16 21.91
N LYS A 3 -1.87 12.96 22.99
CA LYS A 3 -3.03 13.49 23.72
C LYS A 3 -4.04 14.25 22.83
N ARG A 4 -3.53 14.98 21.82
CA ARG A 4 -4.42 15.70 20.88
C ARG A 4 -5.14 14.73 19.95
N ALA A 5 -4.49 13.66 19.49
CA ALA A 5 -5.11 12.62 18.69
C ALA A 5 -6.22 11.90 19.49
N MET A 6 -5.96 11.55 20.75
CA MET A 6 -6.97 10.96 21.63
C MET A 6 -8.18 11.86 21.81
N ALA A 7 -7.97 13.15 22.15
CA ALA A 7 -9.06 14.11 22.28
C ALA A 7 -9.84 14.28 20.96
N ALA A 8 -9.18 14.26 19.80
CA ALA A 8 -9.84 14.34 18.50
C ALA A 8 -10.74 13.13 18.25
N ILE A 9 -10.29 11.91 18.63
CA ILE A 9 -11.11 10.70 18.55
C ILE A 9 -12.39 10.87 19.39
N ASP A 10 -12.23 11.26 20.66
CA ASP A 10 -13.35 11.44 21.58
C ASP A 10 -14.35 12.50 21.05
N HIS A 11 -13.86 13.63 20.54
CA HIS A 11 -14.71 14.67 19.95
C HIS A 11 -15.46 14.21 18.70
N CYS A 12 -14.77 13.48 17.79
CA CYS A 12 -15.40 12.95 16.59
C CYS A 12 -16.49 11.93 16.93
N GLN A 13 -16.21 11.03 17.87
CA GLN A 13 -17.19 10.02 18.30
C GLN A 13 -18.41 10.67 18.98
N ALA A 14 -18.19 11.68 19.86
CA ALA A 14 -19.26 12.44 20.48
C ALA A 14 -20.14 13.17 19.44
N ALA A 15 -19.58 13.56 18.30
CA ALA A 15 -20.29 14.18 17.18
C ALA A 15 -20.89 13.15 16.19
N GLY A 16 -20.82 11.84 16.46
CA GLY A 16 -21.30 10.79 15.57
C GLY A 16 -20.46 10.59 14.29
N ILE A 17 -19.23 11.13 14.24
CA ILE A 17 -18.34 11.02 13.11
C ILE A 17 -17.54 9.71 13.21
N LYS A 18 -17.53 8.92 12.13
CA LYS A 18 -16.71 7.69 12.07
C LYS A 18 -15.24 8.02 12.11
N VAL A 19 -14.49 7.33 12.98
CA VAL A 19 -13.05 7.46 13.15
C VAL A 19 -12.36 6.25 12.56
N GLY A 20 -11.23 6.46 11.89
CA GLY A 20 -10.29 5.42 11.49
C GLY A 20 -8.87 5.81 11.88
N LEU A 21 -8.09 4.85 12.35
CA LEU A 21 -6.68 5.07 12.66
C LEU A 21 -5.82 4.91 11.40
N ARG A 22 -4.76 5.72 11.31
CA ARG A 22 -3.71 5.59 10.29
C ARG A 22 -2.36 5.50 10.99
N PHE A 23 -1.62 4.46 10.70
CA PHE A 23 -0.35 4.17 11.34
C PHE A 23 0.70 3.79 10.30
N THR A 24 1.72 4.62 10.11
CA THR A 24 2.83 4.32 9.20
C THR A 24 3.90 3.57 9.97
N ILE A 25 4.12 2.32 9.59
CA ILE A 25 5.04 1.39 10.23
C ILE A 25 6.49 1.78 9.91
N ASN A 26 7.34 1.79 10.93
CA ASN A 26 8.79 1.91 10.82
C ASN A 26 9.48 1.37 12.08
N LYS A 27 10.80 1.25 12.10
CA LYS A 27 11.57 0.71 13.23
C LYS A 27 11.34 1.42 14.58
N ARG A 28 10.93 2.70 14.55
CA ARG A 28 10.74 3.49 15.78
C ARG A 28 9.42 3.20 16.47
N ASN A 29 8.45 2.62 15.77
CA ASN A 29 7.08 2.47 16.28
C ASN A 29 6.47 1.09 16.02
N VAL A 30 7.19 0.17 15.40
CA VAL A 30 6.68 -1.18 15.11
C VAL A 30 6.23 -1.93 16.36
N GLN A 31 6.88 -1.70 17.49
CA GLN A 31 6.53 -2.27 18.79
C GLN A 31 5.19 -1.77 19.36
N ASP A 32 4.64 -0.67 18.80
CA ASP A 32 3.39 -0.08 19.27
C ASP A 32 2.16 -0.71 18.59
N ILE A 33 2.33 -1.57 17.58
CA ILE A 33 1.23 -2.19 16.84
C ILE A 33 0.24 -2.93 17.74
N PRO A 34 0.65 -3.75 18.74
CA PRO A 34 -0.30 -4.35 19.68
C PRO A 34 -1.16 -3.30 20.39
N GLY A 35 -0.55 -2.21 20.86
CA GLY A 35 -1.27 -1.09 21.50
C GLY A 35 -2.24 -0.36 20.56
N ILE A 36 -2.00 -0.36 19.26
CA ILE A 36 -2.97 0.17 18.28
C ILE A 36 -4.21 -0.73 18.21
N PHE A 37 -4.05 -2.06 18.24
CA PHE A 37 -5.18 -2.99 18.33
C PHE A 37 -5.96 -2.82 19.64
N ASP A 38 -5.26 -2.70 20.76
CA ASP A 38 -5.90 -2.47 22.07
C ASP A 38 -6.70 -1.16 22.05
N LEU A 39 -6.17 -0.10 21.42
CA LEU A 39 -6.87 1.18 21.25
C LEU A 39 -8.13 1.06 20.38
N LEU A 40 -8.09 0.23 19.30
CA LEU A 40 -9.27 -0.04 18.47
C LEU A 40 -10.41 -0.66 19.30
N GLU A 41 -10.07 -1.56 20.20
CA GLU A 41 -11.05 -2.20 21.09
C GLU A 41 -11.53 -1.23 22.17
N GLU A 42 -10.63 -0.59 22.92
CA GLU A 42 -10.93 0.33 24.01
C GLU A 42 -11.82 1.50 23.57
N LYS A 43 -11.51 2.09 22.42
CA LYS A 43 -12.26 3.24 21.88
C LYS A 43 -13.36 2.83 20.89
N ASN A 44 -13.59 1.53 20.72
CA ASN A 44 -14.53 1.00 19.73
C ASN A 44 -14.36 1.64 18.34
N ILE A 45 -13.13 1.77 17.86
CA ILE A 45 -12.82 2.32 16.54
C ILE A 45 -13.01 1.22 15.51
N PRO A 46 -13.78 1.44 14.43
CA PRO A 46 -14.12 0.37 13.49
C PRO A 46 -13.02 0.03 12.49
N ARG A 47 -12.01 0.91 12.30
CA ARG A 47 -11.04 0.79 11.21
C ARG A 47 -9.63 1.20 11.62
N ALA A 48 -8.63 0.43 11.16
CA ALA A 48 -7.23 0.86 11.13
C ALA A 48 -6.56 0.58 9.77
N CYS A 49 -5.72 1.50 9.34
CA CYS A 49 -4.88 1.37 8.16
C CYS A 49 -3.40 1.39 8.59
N PHE A 50 -2.71 0.31 8.36
CA PHE A 50 -1.27 0.16 8.57
C PHE A 50 -0.54 0.43 7.25
N TYR A 51 0.23 1.49 7.21
CA TYR A 51 0.93 1.95 6.01
C TYR A 51 2.37 1.48 6.02
N HIS A 52 2.80 0.86 4.94
CA HIS A 52 4.23 0.71 4.68
C HIS A 52 4.85 2.06 4.36
N LEU A 53 6.13 2.22 4.66
CA LEU A 53 6.84 3.46 4.38
C LEU A 53 7.03 3.64 2.86
N VAL A 54 6.63 4.80 2.33
CA VAL A 54 6.94 5.21 0.97
C VAL A 54 8.04 6.27 1.00
N TYR A 55 9.08 6.10 0.19
CA TYR A 55 10.27 6.96 0.19
C TYR A 55 10.03 8.21 -0.66
N SER A 56 9.02 8.99 -0.27
CA SER A 56 8.66 10.25 -0.92
C SER A 56 8.38 11.33 0.12
N GLY A 57 8.75 12.57 -0.15
CA GLY A 57 8.64 13.68 0.79
C GLY A 57 9.37 13.36 2.10
N ARG A 58 8.73 13.59 3.26
CA ARG A 58 9.34 13.26 4.58
C ARG A 58 9.63 11.76 4.78
N GLY A 59 8.99 10.89 4.00
CA GLY A 59 9.28 9.46 4.03
C GLY A 59 10.68 9.12 3.53
N SER A 60 11.23 9.89 2.57
CA SER A 60 12.59 9.69 2.09
C SER A 60 13.66 10.01 3.16
N GLU A 61 13.38 10.97 4.05
CA GLU A 61 14.29 11.35 5.15
C GLU A 61 14.46 10.22 6.18
N ILE A 62 13.44 9.37 6.31
CA ILE A 62 13.43 8.24 7.26
C ILE A 62 13.46 6.87 6.56
N ALA A 63 13.84 6.79 5.29
CA ALA A 63 13.90 5.52 4.56
C ALA A 63 14.77 4.45 5.25
N LYS A 64 15.82 4.86 5.98
CA LYS A 64 16.67 3.97 6.77
C LYS A 64 15.96 3.34 7.97
N GLU A 65 14.84 3.91 8.39
CA GLU A 65 14.00 3.41 9.47
C GLU A 65 12.94 2.41 8.96
N ASP A 66 12.92 2.12 7.66
CA ASP A 66 12.01 1.09 7.15
C ASP A 66 12.41 -0.30 7.66
N LEU A 67 11.42 -1.16 7.77
CA LEU A 67 11.62 -2.55 8.19
C LEU A 67 12.37 -3.32 7.09
N ASN A 68 13.22 -4.24 7.48
CA ASN A 68 13.73 -5.24 6.54
C ASN A 68 12.63 -6.28 6.19
N HIS A 69 12.88 -7.12 5.20
CA HIS A 69 11.90 -8.09 4.69
C HIS A 69 11.43 -9.09 5.77
N VAL A 70 12.32 -9.50 6.67
CA VAL A 70 11.98 -10.43 7.76
C VAL A 70 11.09 -9.73 8.78
N GLU A 71 11.46 -8.52 9.20
CA GLU A 71 10.68 -7.70 10.12
C GLU A 71 9.30 -7.39 9.54
N THR A 72 9.22 -7.07 8.24
CA THR A 72 7.95 -6.81 7.55
C THR A 72 7.02 -8.03 7.61
N ARG A 73 7.53 -9.23 7.33
CA ARG A 73 6.75 -10.48 7.42
C ARG A 73 6.23 -10.71 8.83
N GLN A 74 7.09 -10.55 9.84
CA GLN A 74 6.70 -10.72 11.26
C GLN A 74 5.58 -9.76 11.66
N VAL A 75 5.67 -8.51 11.20
CA VAL A 75 4.64 -7.50 11.46
C VAL A 75 3.33 -7.84 10.77
N LEU A 76 3.37 -8.30 9.52
CA LEU A 76 2.15 -8.69 8.81
C LEU A 76 1.51 -9.93 9.44
N ASP A 77 2.32 -10.91 9.85
CA ASP A 77 1.82 -12.06 10.59
C ASP A 77 1.09 -11.63 11.86
N LEU A 78 1.68 -10.73 12.65
CA LEU A 78 1.06 -10.16 13.84
C LEU A 78 -0.28 -9.44 13.52
N ILE A 79 -0.29 -8.60 12.47
CA ILE A 79 -1.51 -7.88 12.05
C ILE A 79 -2.61 -8.88 11.64
N MET A 80 -2.27 -9.91 10.86
CA MET A 80 -3.21 -10.94 10.44
C MET A 80 -3.75 -11.74 11.63
N GLU A 81 -2.88 -12.14 12.57
CA GLU A 81 -3.26 -12.87 13.79
C GLU A 81 -4.19 -12.06 14.69
N ARG A 82 -3.86 -10.80 14.93
CA ARG A 82 -4.73 -9.90 15.72
C ARG A 82 -6.05 -9.64 15.02
N THR A 83 -6.06 -9.51 13.69
CA THR A 83 -7.30 -9.34 12.91
C THR A 83 -8.17 -10.58 13.01
N LYS A 84 -7.57 -11.77 12.87
CA LYS A 84 -8.29 -13.04 13.02
C LYS A 84 -8.88 -13.19 14.42
N ASP A 85 -8.10 -12.91 15.47
CA ASP A 85 -8.57 -12.96 16.86
C ASP A 85 -9.80 -12.06 17.10
N LEU A 86 -9.80 -10.82 16.55
CA LEU A 86 -10.95 -9.93 16.61
C LEU A 86 -12.20 -10.55 15.93
N HIS A 87 -12.04 -11.20 14.79
CA HIS A 87 -13.12 -11.90 14.10
C HIS A 87 -13.63 -13.10 14.90
N ASP A 88 -12.74 -13.92 15.42
CA ASP A 88 -13.07 -15.13 16.20
C ASP A 88 -13.83 -14.76 17.49
N ARG A 89 -13.53 -13.60 18.09
CA ARG A 89 -14.24 -13.04 19.25
C ARG A 89 -15.53 -12.27 18.89
N ASN A 90 -15.98 -12.34 17.63
CA ASN A 90 -17.15 -11.61 17.12
C ASN A 90 -17.09 -10.09 17.32
N GLN A 91 -15.89 -9.52 17.21
CA GLN A 91 -15.60 -8.09 17.28
C GLN A 91 -14.88 -7.58 16.02
N PRO A 92 -15.39 -7.86 14.80
CA PRO A 92 -14.66 -7.56 13.58
C PRO A 92 -14.35 -6.07 13.45
N LYS A 93 -13.13 -5.78 13.04
CA LYS A 93 -12.67 -4.44 12.65
C LYS A 93 -12.15 -4.49 11.23
N GLU A 94 -12.28 -3.38 10.52
CA GLU A 94 -11.73 -3.23 9.18
C GLU A 94 -10.23 -2.90 9.28
N ILE A 95 -9.39 -3.90 9.05
CA ILE A 95 -7.93 -3.75 9.10
C ILE A 95 -7.38 -3.80 7.68
N LEU A 96 -6.63 -2.77 7.32
CA LEU A 96 -6.03 -2.62 5.99
C LEU A 96 -4.52 -2.48 6.13
N THR A 97 -3.78 -3.16 5.27
CA THR A 97 -2.38 -2.83 4.97
C THR A 97 -2.33 -2.05 3.67
N VAL A 98 -1.48 -1.04 3.60
CA VAL A 98 -1.49 -0.04 2.52
C VAL A 98 -0.07 0.26 2.07
N ASP A 99 0.08 0.63 0.80
CA ASP A 99 1.33 1.05 0.17
C ASP A 99 2.36 -0.09 -0.04
N ASN A 100 1.94 -1.37 0.06
CA ASN A 100 2.74 -2.50 -0.41
C ASN A 100 1.86 -3.61 -0.99
N HIS A 101 1.80 -3.70 -2.30
CA HIS A 101 0.96 -4.70 -2.98
C HIS A 101 1.51 -6.13 -2.92
N ALA A 102 2.65 -6.36 -2.28
CA ALA A 102 3.13 -7.71 -1.96
C ALA A 102 2.30 -8.36 -0.83
N ASP A 103 1.57 -7.56 -0.05
CA ASP A 103 0.72 -8.04 1.04
C ASP A 103 -0.41 -8.96 0.54
N GLY A 104 -0.99 -8.65 -0.62
CA GLY A 104 -2.02 -9.48 -1.23
C GLY A 104 -1.55 -10.90 -1.54
N PRO A 105 -0.51 -11.09 -2.36
CA PRO A 105 0.09 -12.41 -2.57
C PRO A 105 0.54 -13.10 -1.29
N TYR A 106 1.08 -12.36 -0.32
CA TYR A 106 1.48 -12.93 0.97
C TYR A 106 0.30 -13.47 1.76
N LEU A 107 -0.79 -12.70 1.84
CA LEU A 107 -2.04 -13.13 2.45
C LEU A 107 -2.59 -14.39 1.76
N TYR A 108 -2.62 -14.39 0.41
CA TYR A 108 -3.07 -15.55 -0.35
C TYR A 108 -2.25 -16.81 -0.03
N LEU A 109 -0.91 -16.70 -0.04
CA LEU A 109 -0.01 -17.81 0.24
C LEU A 109 -0.17 -18.34 1.67
N ARG A 110 -0.47 -17.49 2.63
CA ARG A 110 -0.79 -17.87 4.00
C ARG A 110 -2.14 -18.59 4.07
N MET A 111 -3.19 -17.99 3.48
CA MET A 111 -4.52 -18.58 3.43
C MET A 111 -4.53 -19.93 2.73
N LEU A 112 -3.72 -20.12 1.70
CA LEU A 112 -3.62 -21.40 0.98
C LEU A 112 -3.17 -22.55 1.90
N LYS A 113 -2.41 -22.26 2.97
CA LYS A 113 -1.98 -23.25 3.97
C LYS A 113 -3.01 -23.46 5.08
N GLU A 114 -3.76 -22.41 5.45
CA GLU A 114 -4.69 -22.41 6.58
C GLU A 114 -6.10 -22.80 6.16
N ASP A 115 -6.59 -22.27 5.04
CA ASP A 115 -7.94 -22.45 4.50
C ASP A 115 -7.91 -22.33 2.96
N PRO A 116 -7.67 -23.43 2.22
CA PRO A 116 -7.56 -23.40 0.76
C PRO A 116 -8.83 -22.92 0.05
N GLN A 117 -10.03 -23.15 0.64
CA GLN A 117 -11.27 -22.69 0.04
C GLN A 117 -11.36 -21.16 0.11
N ARG A 118 -11.07 -20.58 1.25
CA ARG A 118 -11.05 -19.12 1.43
C ARG A 118 -9.92 -18.45 0.64
N ALA A 119 -8.80 -19.16 0.45
CA ALA A 119 -7.71 -18.66 -0.40
C ALA A 119 -8.16 -18.40 -1.84
N ALA A 120 -9.04 -19.23 -2.40
CA ALA A 120 -9.58 -19.03 -3.75
C ALA A 120 -10.40 -17.71 -3.84
N GLU A 121 -11.23 -17.43 -2.82
CA GLU A 121 -11.99 -16.17 -2.74
C GLU A 121 -11.06 -14.96 -2.61
N VAL A 122 -9.99 -15.07 -1.80
CA VAL A 122 -8.96 -14.02 -1.67
C VAL A 122 -8.27 -13.77 -3.01
N LEU A 123 -7.92 -14.81 -3.75
CA LEU A 123 -7.28 -14.68 -5.07
C LEU A 123 -8.18 -13.93 -6.05
N GLU A 124 -9.46 -14.27 -6.13
CA GLU A 124 -10.42 -13.59 -6.98
C GLU A 124 -10.52 -12.09 -6.65
N LEU A 125 -10.60 -11.73 -5.36
CA LEU A 125 -10.61 -10.32 -4.93
C LEU A 125 -9.31 -9.59 -5.28
N LEU A 126 -8.15 -10.25 -5.17
CA LEU A 126 -6.87 -9.67 -5.55
C LEU A 126 -6.76 -9.45 -7.07
N GLU A 127 -7.28 -10.36 -7.87
CA GLU A 127 -7.35 -10.22 -9.34
C GLU A 127 -8.27 -9.06 -9.73
N MET A 128 -9.41 -8.90 -9.09
CA MET A 128 -10.32 -7.77 -9.30
C MET A 128 -9.70 -6.42 -8.92
N ASN A 129 -8.86 -6.39 -7.87
CA ASN A 129 -8.18 -5.17 -7.42
C ASN A 129 -7.05 -4.72 -8.36
N GLU A 130 -6.44 -5.64 -9.12
CA GLU A 130 -5.38 -5.40 -10.10
C GLU A 130 -4.12 -4.68 -9.57
N GLY A 131 -3.93 -4.61 -8.26
CA GLY A 131 -2.74 -4.07 -7.60
C GLY A 131 -2.58 -2.56 -7.69
N ASN A 132 -1.34 -2.10 -7.94
CA ASN A 132 -1.03 -0.68 -7.99
C ASN A 132 -1.67 0.03 -9.19
N ASN A 133 -2.60 0.94 -8.91
CA ASN A 133 -3.37 1.70 -9.89
C ASN A 133 -2.82 3.13 -10.16
N SER A 134 -1.65 3.48 -9.66
CA SER A 134 -0.95 4.74 -9.92
C SER A 134 -0.80 5.00 -11.42
N GLY A 135 -1.20 6.17 -11.90
CA GLY A 135 -1.14 6.55 -13.32
C GLY A 135 -2.19 5.87 -14.21
N ARG A 136 -3.05 4.99 -13.69
CA ARG A 136 -4.12 4.29 -14.42
C ARG A 136 -5.51 4.60 -13.84
N GLY A 137 -5.79 4.15 -12.64
CA GLY A 137 -7.05 4.38 -11.91
C GLY A 137 -6.92 5.43 -10.82
N ILE A 138 -5.70 5.85 -10.50
CA ILE A 138 -5.39 6.87 -9.49
C ILE A 138 -4.54 7.94 -10.12
N GLY A 139 -4.87 9.21 -9.86
CA GLY A 139 -4.08 10.40 -10.16
C GLY A 139 -4.15 11.37 -8.99
N CYS A 140 -3.24 12.33 -8.96
CA CYS A 140 -3.20 13.38 -7.94
C CYS A 140 -3.11 14.75 -8.61
N ILE A 141 -3.90 15.71 -8.13
CA ILE A 141 -3.79 17.12 -8.48
C ILE A 141 -3.30 17.84 -7.22
N SER A 142 -2.16 18.54 -7.31
CA SER A 142 -1.62 19.30 -6.20
C SER A 142 -2.29 20.68 -6.07
N TRP A 143 -1.97 21.39 -4.99
CA TRP A 143 -2.55 22.72 -4.69
C TRP A 143 -2.21 23.80 -5.72
N ASP A 144 -1.15 23.62 -6.49
CA ASP A 144 -0.70 24.53 -7.56
C ASP A 144 -1.25 24.12 -8.94
N GLY A 145 -1.99 23.02 -9.01
CA GLY A 145 -2.64 22.51 -10.21
C GLY A 145 -1.84 21.48 -10.99
N GLU A 146 -0.64 21.11 -10.53
CA GLU A 146 0.17 20.05 -11.15
C GLU A 146 -0.51 18.68 -11.01
N VAL A 147 -0.48 17.90 -12.08
CA VAL A 147 -1.04 16.54 -12.13
C VAL A 147 0.08 15.51 -12.02
N TYR A 148 -0.12 14.52 -11.18
CA TYR A 148 0.83 13.41 -10.94
C TYR A 148 0.15 12.04 -11.05
N PRO A 149 0.89 10.96 -11.31
CA PRO A 149 0.34 9.59 -11.34
C PRO A 149 -0.29 9.15 -10.01
N ASP A 150 0.23 9.66 -8.88
CA ASP A 150 -0.34 9.56 -7.52
C ASP A 150 0.28 10.64 -6.62
N GLN A 151 -0.06 10.64 -5.33
CA GLN A 151 0.41 11.62 -4.34
C GLN A 151 1.90 11.52 -3.99
N PHE A 152 2.60 10.47 -4.40
CA PHE A 152 4.01 10.24 -4.10
C PHE A 152 4.96 10.72 -5.20
N TRP A 153 4.45 11.01 -6.41
CA TRP A 153 5.21 11.44 -7.58
C TRP A 153 5.39 12.96 -7.66
N ARG A 154 6.11 13.55 -6.71
CA ARG A 154 6.26 15.00 -6.62
C ARG A 154 7.11 15.64 -7.73
N GLU A 155 7.93 14.86 -8.42
CA GLU A 155 8.89 15.32 -9.42
C GLU A 155 8.50 14.91 -10.85
N LYS A 156 7.40 14.19 -11.02
CA LYS A 156 6.93 13.65 -12.30
C LYS A 156 5.60 14.26 -12.71
N SER A 157 5.59 15.59 -12.93
CA SER A 157 4.39 16.26 -13.44
C SER A 157 3.99 15.74 -14.82
N LEU A 158 2.70 15.49 -14.99
CA LEU A 158 2.06 15.13 -16.25
C LEU A 158 1.50 16.36 -16.98
N GLY A 159 1.49 17.51 -16.34
CA GLY A 159 0.96 18.78 -16.81
C GLY A 159 0.17 19.51 -15.73
N ASN A 160 -0.36 20.69 -16.04
CA ASN A 160 -1.07 21.55 -15.10
C ASN A 160 -2.51 21.81 -15.54
N ILE A 161 -3.48 21.66 -14.62
CA ILE A 161 -4.90 21.88 -14.92
C ILE A 161 -5.25 23.35 -15.24
N LYS A 162 -4.35 24.30 -14.96
CA LYS A 162 -4.51 25.70 -15.35
C LYS A 162 -4.23 25.91 -16.85
N ASP A 163 -3.43 25.03 -17.46
CA ASP A 163 -3.04 25.13 -18.87
C ASP A 163 -3.98 24.35 -19.79
N ARG A 164 -4.43 23.16 -19.32
CA ARG A 164 -5.37 22.31 -20.03
C ARG A 164 -6.20 21.42 -19.09
N PRO A 165 -7.43 21.01 -19.45
CA PRO A 165 -8.28 20.17 -18.59
C PRO A 165 -7.60 18.86 -18.16
N PHE A 166 -7.89 18.40 -16.94
CA PHE A 166 -7.39 17.12 -16.43
C PHE A 166 -7.61 15.95 -17.42
N SER A 167 -8.79 15.88 -18.03
CA SER A 167 -9.08 14.82 -19.01
C SER A 167 -8.11 14.77 -20.16
N GLN A 168 -7.69 15.94 -20.69
CA GLN A 168 -6.69 16.00 -21.76
C GLN A 168 -5.30 15.60 -21.29
N ILE A 169 -4.93 15.95 -20.04
CA ILE A 169 -3.66 15.53 -19.45
C ILE A 169 -3.66 13.99 -19.26
N TRP A 170 -4.76 13.47 -18.70
CA TRP A 170 -4.85 12.06 -18.32
C TRP A 170 -4.99 11.10 -19.52
N THR A 171 -5.43 11.59 -20.67
CA THR A 171 -5.55 10.82 -21.91
C THR A 171 -4.48 11.15 -22.95
N ASP A 172 -3.45 11.91 -22.58
CA ASP A 172 -2.37 12.34 -23.47
C ASP A 172 -1.45 11.16 -23.83
N GLU A 173 -1.65 10.60 -25.01
CA GLU A 173 -0.86 9.48 -25.54
C GLU A 173 0.59 9.90 -25.91
N SER A 174 0.86 11.21 -26.06
CA SER A 174 2.21 11.70 -26.30
C SER A 174 3.08 11.71 -25.04
N ASN A 175 2.48 11.61 -23.85
CA ASN A 175 3.20 11.50 -22.59
C ASN A 175 3.69 10.07 -22.36
N GLU A 176 4.89 9.76 -22.79
CA GLU A 176 5.49 8.42 -22.70
C GLU A 176 5.49 7.87 -21.26
N PHE A 177 5.73 8.70 -20.26
CA PHE A 177 5.76 8.26 -18.87
C PHE A 177 4.37 7.81 -18.40
N LEU A 178 3.35 8.60 -18.69
CA LEU A 178 1.96 8.24 -18.37
C LEU A 178 1.52 6.97 -19.10
N MET A 179 1.87 6.84 -20.40
CA MET A 179 1.55 5.64 -21.15
C MET A 179 2.21 4.38 -20.58
N LYS A 180 3.47 4.47 -20.17
CA LYS A 180 4.15 3.37 -19.46
C LYS A 180 3.51 3.09 -18.10
N MET A 181 3.06 4.11 -17.35
CA MET A 181 2.36 3.92 -16.09
C MET A 181 1.02 3.21 -16.27
N LYS A 182 0.30 3.44 -17.37
CA LYS A 182 -0.94 2.71 -17.71
C LYS A 182 -0.69 1.25 -18.06
N ASP A 183 0.47 0.95 -18.62
CA ASP A 183 0.89 -0.39 -19.07
C ASP A 183 2.11 -0.91 -18.29
N LYS A 184 2.25 -0.52 -17.02
CA LYS A 184 3.45 -0.77 -16.22
C LYS A 184 3.89 -2.23 -16.15
N LYS A 185 2.96 -3.17 -16.27
CA LYS A 185 3.25 -4.62 -16.25
C LYS A 185 4.23 -5.04 -17.37
N ASN A 186 4.19 -4.34 -18.50
CA ASN A 186 5.09 -4.59 -19.64
C ASN A 186 6.42 -3.82 -19.56
N HIS A 187 6.56 -2.92 -18.61
CA HIS A 187 7.75 -2.07 -18.47
C HIS A 187 8.61 -2.38 -17.25
N VAL A 188 8.07 -3.04 -16.23
CA VAL A 188 8.84 -3.42 -15.04
C VAL A 188 9.96 -4.39 -15.40
N LYS A 189 11.07 -4.28 -14.66
CA LYS A 189 12.31 -5.03 -14.88
C LYS A 189 12.63 -5.95 -13.71
N GLY A 190 13.77 -6.62 -13.83
CA GLY A 190 14.36 -7.41 -12.78
C GLY A 190 13.42 -8.48 -12.22
N ARG A 191 13.37 -8.59 -10.92
CA ARG A 191 12.59 -9.56 -10.16
C ARG A 191 11.08 -9.42 -10.41
N CYS A 192 10.59 -8.18 -10.58
CA CYS A 192 9.17 -7.92 -10.87
C CYS A 192 8.73 -8.48 -12.22
N ALA A 193 9.54 -8.36 -13.29
CA ALA A 193 9.21 -8.85 -14.62
C ALA A 193 9.03 -10.38 -14.69
N GLN A 194 9.66 -11.12 -13.79
CA GLN A 194 9.61 -12.58 -13.72
C GLN A 194 8.62 -13.11 -12.69
N CYS A 195 7.98 -12.22 -11.93
CA CYS A 195 7.12 -12.57 -10.81
C CYS A 195 5.77 -13.14 -11.28
N ARG A 196 5.34 -14.29 -10.72
CA ARG A 196 4.01 -14.88 -10.98
C ARG A 196 2.86 -13.97 -10.54
N TRP A 197 3.11 -13.09 -9.57
CA TRP A 197 2.12 -12.17 -8.99
C TRP A 197 2.04 -10.81 -9.70
N LEU A 198 2.73 -10.64 -10.83
CA LEU A 198 2.76 -9.36 -11.52
C LEU A 198 1.36 -8.86 -11.93
N THR A 199 0.45 -9.76 -12.29
CA THR A 199 -0.94 -9.43 -12.64
C THR A 199 -1.75 -8.89 -11.46
N ILE A 200 -1.46 -9.38 -10.25
CA ILE A 200 -2.13 -9.00 -9.00
C ILE A 200 -1.48 -7.76 -8.38
N CYS A 201 -0.14 -7.71 -8.38
CA CYS A 201 0.63 -6.65 -7.71
C CYS A 201 0.83 -5.41 -8.59
N ALA A 202 0.83 -5.55 -9.92
CA ALA A 202 1.15 -4.52 -10.91
C ALA A 202 2.51 -3.83 -10.67
N GLY A 203 3.49 -4.60 -10.16
CA GLY A 203 4.85 -4.13 -9.92
C GLY A 203 5.03 -3.35 -8.62
N ASN A 204 4.04 -3.33 -7.73
CA ASN A 204 4.09 -2.65 -6.43
C ASN A 204 4.28 -1.10 -6.58
N PHE A 205 5.05 -0.45 -5.71
CA PHE A 205 5.19 1.00 -5.67
C PHE A 205 6.34 1.49 -6.55
N ARG A 206 6.02 2.09 -7.71
CA ARG A 206 7.01 2.56 -8.68
C ARG A 206 7.80 3.78 -8.19
N ALA A 207 7.16 4.67 -7.40
CA ALA A 207 7.84 5.80 -6.77
C ALA A 207 8.94 5.34 -5.78
N ARG A 208 8.71 4.23 -5.06
CA ARG A 208 9.71 3.64 -4.16
C ARG A 208 10.85 2.99 -4.94
N ALA A 209 10.56 2.30 -6.03
CA ALA A 209 11.59 1.75 -6.92
C ALA A 209 12.49 2.87 -7.48
N GLU A 210 11.90 3.96 -7.98
CA GLU A 210 12.66 5.10 -8.49
C GLU A 210 13.53 5.74 -7.42
N SER A 211 13.02 5.94 -6.21
CA SER A 211 13.77 6.60 -5.13
C SER A 211 15.05 5.85 -4.74
N VAL A 212 15.10 4.53 -4.95
CA VAL A 212 16.26 3.69 -4.60
C VAL A 212 17.14 3.38 -5.81
N ALA A 213 16.54 3.04 -6.95
CA ALA A 213 17.27 2.61 -8.14
C ALA A 213 17.45 3.72 -9.18
N ASN A 214 16.86 4.90 -8.97
CA ASN A 214 16.76 5.98 -9.97
C ASN A 214 16.11 5.50 -11.29
N ASP A 215 15.31 4.45 -11.22
CA ASP A 215 14.54 3.86 -12.32
C ASP A 215 13.17 3.40 -11.80
N PRO A 216 12.06 4.03 -12.24
CA PRO A 216 10.73 3.64 -11.81
C PRO A 216 10.31 2.24 -12.27
N TRP A 217 11.07 1.63 -13.17
CA TRP A 217 10.78 0.32 -13.74
C TRP A 217 11.55 -0.81 -13.07
N ASP A 218 12.47 -0.52 -12.17
CA ASP A 218 13.21 -1.52 -11.42
C ASP A 218 12.31 -2.22 -10.38
N SER A 219 12.81 -3.26 -9.74
CA SER A 219 12.11 -3.98 -8.69
C SER A 219 11.87 -3.08 -7.47
N ASP A 220 10.66 -3.17 -6.90
CA ASP A 220 10.38 -2.45 -5.65
C ASP A 220 11.18 -3.06 -4.50
N PRO A 221 12.04 -2.27 -3.82
CA PRO A 221 12.89 -2.76 -2.74
C PRO A 221 12.12 -3.28 -1.52
N ALA A 222 10.88 -2.86 -1.32
CA ALA A 222 10.04 -3.32 -0.20
C ALA A 222 9.24 -4.59 -0.50
N CYS A 223 9.47 -5.24 -1.66
CA CYS A 223 8.87 -6.53 -1.94
C CYS A 223 9.57 -7.63 -1.13
N TYR A 224 8.95 -8.08 -0.06
CA TYR A 224 9.47 -9.06 0.90
C TYR A 224 9.11 -10.53 0.57
N LEU A 225 8.43 -10.80 -0.54
CA LEU A 225 8.20 -12.17 -1.02
C LEU A 225 9.55 -12.83 -1.35
N THR A 226 9.69 -14.10 -1.05
CA THR A 226 10.91 -14.86 -1.36
C THR A 226 10.97 -15.21 -2.85
N ASP A 227 12.15 -15.61 -3.34
CA ASP A 227 12.29 -16.01 -4.73
C ASP A 227 11.48 -17.26 -5.08
N ASP A 228 11.29 -18.17 -4.11
CA ASP A 228 10.42 -19.32 -4.31
C ASP A 228 8.94 -18.92 -4.39
N GLU A 229 8.50 -17.96 -3.59
CA GLU A 229 7.13 -17.46 -3.61
C GLU A 229 6.76 -16.72 -4.91
N ILE A 230 7.73 -16.08 -5.57
CA ILE A 230 7.49 -15.34 -6.83
C ILE A 230 7.73 -16.17 -8.09
N ARG A 231 8.35 -17.34 -7.96
CA ARG A 231 8.70 -18.18 -9.11
C ARG A 231 7.44 -18.63 -9.86
N LYS A 232 7.44 -18.48 -11.18
CA LYS A 232 6.40 -19.05 -12.04
C LYS A 232 6.50 -20.58 -11.99
N GLU A 233 5.38 -21.23 -11.79
CA GLU A 233 5.31 -22.70 -11.95
C GLU A 233 5.63 -23.04 -13.42
N LYS A 234 6.44 -24.10 -13.61
CA LYS A 234 6.85 -24.56 -14.95
C LYS A 234 5.70 -25.28 -15.63
#